data_fb57d5d663b8d3c47e57e69db1ca8836
#
_entry.id   fb57d5d663b8d3c47e57e69db1ca8836
#
_cell.length_a   1.000
_cell.length_b   1.000
_cell.length_c   1.000
_cell.angle_alpha   90.00
_cell.angle_beta   90.00
_cell.angle_gamma   90.00
#
_symmetry.space_group_name_H-M   'P 1'
#
loop_
_entity.id
_entity.type
_entity.pdbx_description
1 polymer ?
#
loop_
_entity_poly.entity_id
_entity_poly.type
_entity_poly.pdbx_seq_one_letter_code
_entity_poly.pdbx_strand_id
1 'polypeptide(L)'
;MGTTATSPNFGALYYRVYVLNSDGTRFKTLDKVYRKSAQAAANKAARIVAANDRNITAEALLCRVYCMPSGRHSGLYYGKTGIKNKEK
;
A
#
# COMPACT_ATOMS: atom_id res chain seq x y z
N MET A 1 22.47 -10.97 7.46
CA MET A 1 22.07 -10.96 7.13
C MET A 1 21.52 -10.72 6.40
N GLY A 2 21.23 -10.86 6.05
CA GLY A 2 20.83 -10.79 5.41
C GLY A 2 20.12 -10.18 4.77
N THR A 3 19.80 -9.84 4.37
CA THR A 3 19.23 -9.26 3.83
C THR A 3 18.53 -9.29 3.14
N THR A 4 18.06 -9.39 2.89
CA THR A 4 17.44 -9.44 2.26
C THR A 4 16.82 -8.69 1.62
N ALA A 5 16.66 -8.54 1.25
CA ALA A 5 16.25 -7.71 0.45
C ALA A 5 15.16 -7.98 -0.39
N THR A 6 14.41 -8.80 -0.10
CA THR A 6 13.33 -9.12 -0.96
C THR A 6 12.33 -8.02 -1.00
N SER A 7 12.31 -7.28 0.05
CA SER A 7 11.34 -6.24 0.09
C SER A 7 12.04 -4.96 0.37
N PRO A 8 12.01 -4.03 -0.53
CA PRO A 8 12.78 -2.83 -0.36
C PRO A 8 12.22 -1.99 0.76
N ASN A 9 12.82 -2.07 1.91
CA ASN A 9 12.40 -1.18 2.97
C ASN A 9 13.44 -0.12 3.26
N PHE A 10 14.67 -0.26 2.74
CA PHE A 10 15.67 0.80 2.84
C PHE A 10 15.81 1.38 4.24
N GLY A 11 15.66 0.56 5.27
CA GLY A 11 15.75 1.03 6.64
C GLY A 11 14.57 1.85 7.08
N ALA A 12 13.43 1.71 6.43
CA ALA A 12 12.27 2.52 6.74
C ALA A 12 11.77 2.24 8.15
N LEU A 13 11.35 3.31 8.83
CA LEU A 13 10.71 3.20 10.13
C LEU A 13 9.20 3.05 9.98
N TYR A 14 8.66 3.59 8.91
CA TYR A 14 7.25 3.47 8.54
C TYR A 14 7.14 3.85 7.09
N TYR A 15 5.93 3.72 6.54
CA TYR A 15 5.70 4.00 5.13
C TYR A 15 4.59 5.02 4.96
N ARG A 16 4.72 5.81 3.92
CA ARG A 16 3.64 6.67 3.46
C ARG A 16 3.08 6.03 2.21
N VAL A 17 1.79 5.79 2.19
CA VAL A 17 1.15 5.10 1.10
C VAL A 17 0.13 6.00 0.44
N TYR A 18 0.29 6.21 -0.86
CA TYR A 18 -0.72 6.90 -1.65
C TYR A 18 -1.53 5.83 -2.37
N VAL A 19 -2.79 5.73 -2.00
CA VAL A 19 -3.71 4.82 -2.70
C VAL A 19 -4.21 5.58 -3.91
N LEU A 20 -4.08 4.99 -5.09
CA LEU A 20 -4.32 5.67 -6.34
C LEU A 20 -5.60 5.22 -7.01
N ASN A 21 -6.15 6.08 -7.85
CA ASN A 21 -7.23 5.73 -8.73
C ASN A 21 -6.67 4.92 -9.89
N SER A 22 -7.56 4.33 -10.68
CA SER A 22 -7.12 3.52 -11.81
C SER A 22 -6.35 4.32 -12.84
N ASP A 23 -6.55 5.63 -12.89
CA ASP A 23 -5.83 6.49 -13.82
C ASP A 23 -4.50 6.98 -13.26
N GLY A 24 -4.13 6.52 -12.07
CA GLY A 24 -2.86 6.90 -11.47
C GLY A 24 -2.89 8.13 -10.60
N THR A 25 -4.02 8.83 -10.54
CA THR A 25 -4.12 10.01 -9.68
C THR A 25 -4.32 9.59 -8.23
N ARG A 26 -3.95 10.48 -7.32
CA ARG A 26 -4.03 10.19 -5.90
C ARG A 26 -5.47 10.19 -5.42
N PHE A 27 -5.83 9.14 -4.71
CA PHE A 27 -7.17 9.01 -4.15
C PHE A 27 -7.15 9.27 -2.65
N LYS A 28 -6.32 8.52 -1.91
CA LYS A 28 -6.19 8.68 -0.47
C LYS A 28 -4.73 8.58 -0.08
N THR A 29 -4.38 9.17 1.04
CA THR A 29 -3.02 9.10 1.57
C THR A 29 -3.06 8.60 3.00
N LEU A 30 -2.25 7.59 3.29
CA LEU A 30 -2.04 7.14 4.65
C LEU A 30 -0.60 7.48 5.00
N ASP A 31 -0.44 8.35 5.98
CA ASP A 31 0.84 8.97 6.25
C ASP A 31 1.80 8.07 7.02
N LYS A 32 1.31 7.34 7.99
CA LYS A 32 2.17 6.51 8.82
C LYS A 32 1.63 5.09 8.85
N VAL A 33 2.23 4.24 8.06
CA VAL A 33 1.83 2.85 8.00
C VAL A 33 3.01 2.02 8.49
N TYR A 34 2.83 1.37 9.62
CA TYR A 34 3.89 0.58 10.24
C TYR A 34 3.76 -0.87 9.82
N ARG A 35 4.65 -1.31 8.95
CA ARG A 35 4.70 -2.69 8.51
C ARG A 35 6.14 -3.04 8.17
N LYS A 36 6.42 -4.31 8.02
CA LYS A 36 7.78 -4.77 7.77
C LYS A 36 8.24 -4.58 6.35
N SER A 37 7.31 -4.46 5.42
CA SER A 37 7.69 -4.32 4.02
C SER A 37 6.73 -3.38 3.32
N ALA A 38 7.18 -2.91 2.15
CA ALA A 38 6.36 -2.00 1.36
C ALA A 38 5.07 -2.67 0.88
N GLN A 39 5.16 -3.95 0.48
CA GLN A 39 3.97 -4.66 0.05
C GLN A 39 2.97 -4.79 1.19
N ALA A 40 3.45 -5.10 2.39
CA ALA A 40 2.57 -5.21 3.55
C ALA A 40 1.94 -3.86 3.89
N ALA A 41 2.70 -2.78 3.71
CA ALA A 41 2.17 -1.43 3.93
C ALA A 41 1.08 -1.11 2.93
N ALA A 42 1.28 -1.47 1.66
CA ALA A 42 0.27 -1.25 0.64
C ALA A 42 -1.00 -2.04 0.95
N ASN A 43 -0.84 -3.29 1.40
CA ASN A 43 -2.00 -4.12 1.75
C ASN A 43 -2.78 -3.50 2.91
N LYS A 44 -2.08 -3.03 3.93
CA LYS A 44 -2.74 -2.42 5.07
C LYS A 44 -3.49 -1.16 4.64
N ALA A 45 -2.85 -0.32 3.83
CA ALA A 45 -3.46 0.92 3.38
C ALA A 45 -4.71 0.64 2.54
N ALA A 46 -4.60 -0.32 1.62
CA ALA A 46 -5.73 -0.66 0.77
C ALA A 46 -6.90 -1.19 1.58
N ARG A 47 -6.60 -2.00 2.59
CA ARG A 47 -7.63 -2.57 3.44
C ARG A 47 -8.36 -1.48 4.24
N ILE A 48 -7.60 -0.53 4.77
CA ILE A 48 -8.19 0.56 5.53
C ILE A 48 -9.08 1.42 4.63
N VAL A 49 -8.58 1.77 3.45
CA VAL A 49 -9.34 2.61 2.53
C VAL A 49 -10.61 1.89 2.09
N ALA A 50 -10.51 0.61 1.75
CA ALA A 50 -11.67 -0.14 1.32
C ALA A 50 -12.70 -0.30 2.44
N ALA A 51 -12.23 -0.44 3.67
CA ALA A 51 -13.15 -0.59 4.79
C ALA A 51 -13.93 0.67 5.08
N ASN A 52 -13.41 1.81 4.64
CA ASN A 52 -14.05 3.10 4.90
C ASN A 52 -14.78 3.67 3.69
N ASP A 53 -14.86 2.93 2.61
CA ASP A 53 -15.52 3.42 1.41
C ASP A 53 -16.25 2.28 0.72
N ARG A 54 -17.57 2.26 0.86
CA ARG A 54 -18.38 1.20 0.30
C ARG A 54 -18.36 1.14 -1.21
N ASN A 55 -17.97 2.22 -1.86
CA ASN A 55 -17.91 2.24 -3.31
C ASN A 55 -16.72 1.45 -3.85
N ILE A 56 -15.77 1.12 -2.99
CA ILE A 56 -14.64 0.32 -3.41
C ILE A 56 -15.02 -1.14 -3.37
N THR A 57 -14.97 -1.78 -4.54
CA THR A 57 -15.31 -3.19 -4.66
C THR A 57 -14.14 -4.01 -5.20
N ALA A 58 -13.04 -3.37 -5.53
CA ALA A 58 -11.89 -4.05 -6.09
C ALA A 58 -11.17 -4.91 -5.06
N GLU A 59 -10.60 -6.01 -5.50
CA GLU A 59 -9.83 -6.88 -4.61
C GLU A 59 -8.46 -6.31 -4.31
N ALA A 60 -7.98 -5.39 -5.14
CA ALA A 60 -6.69 -4.75 -4.93
C ALA A 60 -6.74 -3.32 -5.42
N LEU A 61 -5.94 -2.48 -4.80
CA LEU A 61 -5.84 -1.07 -5.18
C LEU A 61 -4.39 -0.76 -5.46
N LEU A 62 -4.16 0.09 -6.46
CA LEU A 62 -2.80 0.50 -6.80
C LEU A 62 -2.30 1.47 -5.75
N CYS A 63 -1.11 1.22 -5.24
CA CYS A 63 -0.53 2.04 -4.17
C CYS A 63 0.88 2.43 -4.53
N ARG A 64 1.21 3.69 -4.27
CA ARG A 64 2.58 4.17 -4.39
C ARG A 64 3.12 4.32 -2.97
N VAL A 65 4.25 3.67 -2.70
CA VAL A 65 4.76 3.56 -1.34
C VAL A 65 6.10 4.25 -1.21
N TYR A 66 6.22 5.04 -0.16
CA TYR A 66 7.46 5.74 0.16
C TYR A 66 7.96 5.28 1.51
N CYS A 67 9.27 5.06 1.59
CA CYS A 67 9.93 4.73 2.85
C CYS A 67 10.14 6.00 3.64
N MET A 68 9.80 5.99 4.91
CA MET A 68 9.89 7.19 5.71
C MET A 68 10.81 6.94 6.91
N PRO A 69 11.45 7.93 7.42
CA PRO A 69 11.31 9.36 7.08
C PRO A 69 12.14 9.82 5.88
N SER A 70 12.94 8.94 5.26
CA SER A 70 13.82 9.36 4.18
C SER A 70 13.08 9.89 2.96
N GLY A 71 11.86 9.42 2.74
CA GLY A 71 11.09 9.82 1.57
C GLY A 71 11.45 9.06 0.31
N ARG A 72 12.24 8.00 0.43
CA ARG A 72 12.67 7.22 -0.73
C ARG A 72 11.50 6.46 -1.32
N HIS A 73 11.30 6.59 -2.62
CA HIS A 73 10.22 5.90 -3.30
C HIS A 73 10.52 4.40 -3.35
N SER A 74 9.65 3.61 -2.78
CA SER A 74 9.82 2.17 -2.77
C SER A 74 9.29 1.54 -4.05
N GLY A 75 8.15 2.01 -4.54
CA GLY A 75 7.60 1.48 -5.77
C GLY A 75 6.09 1.53 -5.79
N LEU A 76 5.54 0.93 -6.84
CA LEU A 76 4.11 0.77 -6.99
C LEU A 76 3.74 -0.67 -6.64
N TYR A 77 2.70 -0.82 -5.86
CA TYR A 77 2.26 -2.13 -5.40
C TYR A 77 0.76 -2.22 -5.50
N TYR A 78 0.26 -3.41 -5.77
CA TYR A 78 -1.17 -3.65 -5.66
C TYR A 78 -1.44 -4.12 -4.25
N GLY A 79 -2.11 -3.28 -3.47
CA GLY A 79 -2.45 -3.60 -2.09
C GLY A 79 -3.77 -4.36 -2.04
N LYS A 80 -3.79 -5.45 -1.32
CA LYS A 80 -4.98 -6.28 -1.21
C LYS A 80 -5.97 -5.67 -0.23
N THR A 81 -7.21 -5.51 -0.68
CA THR A 81 -8.25 -4.87 0.12
C THR A 81 -8.92 -5.83 1.09
N GLY A 82 -8.82 -7.11 0.82
CA GLY A 82 -9.56 -8.09 1.59
C GLY A 82 -10.94 -8.37 1.04
N ILE A 83 -11.35 -7.62 0.02
CA ILE A 83 -12.64 -7.85 -0.63
C ILE A 83 -12.52 -9.07 -1.53
N LYS A 84 -13.49 -9.95 -1.46
CA LYS A 84 -13.53 -11.12 -2.32
C LYS A 84 -14.72 -11.04 -3.23
N ASN A 85 -14.46 -10.99 -4.51
CA ASN A 85 -15.54 -10.96 -5.50
C ASN A 85 -15.84 -12.38 -5.92
N LYS A 86 -17.00 -12.87 -5.50
CA LYS A 86 -17.36 -14.16 -5.92
C LYS A 86 -18.06 -14.06 -7.18
N GLU A 87 -17.65 -14.61 -8.13
CA GLU A 87 -18.20 -14.49 -9.34
C GLU A 87 -19.02 -15.39 -9.59
N LYS A 88 -19.63 -15.72 -9.73
CA LYS A 88 -20.25 -16.70 -9.94
C LYS A 88 -20.75 -16.98 -10.27
#